data_1cbec1a24b56c72a6228bca60737fe1a
#
_entry.id   1cbec1a24b56c72a6228bca60737fe1a
#
_cell.length_a   1.000
_cell.length_b   1.000
_cell.length_c   1.000
_cell.angle_alpha   90.00
_cell.angle_beta   90.00
_cell.angle_gamma   90.00
#
_symmetry.space_group_name_H-M   'P 1'
#
loop_
_entity.id
_entity.type
_entity.pdbx_description
1 polymer ?
#
loop_
_entity_poly.entity_id
_entity_poly.type
_entity_poly.pdbx_seq_one_letter_code
_entity_poly.pdbx_strand_id
1 'polypeptide(L)'
;MYKLIALDIDGTLLNSEKKITNEVFNSIQEAKKSGAKVVLSTGRPLPGVTPLLDELNLNDDGDYVICFNGAVVQEVKSKKILSNIEMCHDDFVLINNLAKENNTHVHINTPTNLIIPEETPNKYTIHEATLNNIDIVSMNEEDINDDITFCKIMIIDEPEKLEEVLENIPKDLFDKYTIVRSAPFFLEFLNKNANKGTALEALCNTINMPL
;
A
#
# COMPACT_ATOMS: atom_id res chain seq x y z
N MET A 1 -27.51 -7.58 10.32
CA MET A 1 -26.62 -6.48 10.77
C MET A 1 -25.25 -6.78 10.22
N TYR A 2 -24.59 -5.82 9.58
CA TYR A 2 -23.22 -6.00 9.07
C TYR A 2 -22.25 -6.18 10.24
N LYS A 3 -21.34 -7.15 10.14
CA LYS A 3 -20.36 -7.46 11.17
C LYS A 3 -19.00 -6.84 10.91
N LEU A 4 -18.73 -6.49 9.64
CA LEU A 4 -17.50 -5.84 9.19
C LEU A 4 -17.84 -4.74 8.17
N ILE A 5 -17.15 -3.62 8.29
CA ILE A 5 -17.28 -2.46 7.40
C ILE A 5 -15.85 -2.12 6.95
N ALA A 6 -15.57 -2.27 5.65
CA ALA A 6 -14.30 -1.86 5.06
C ALA A 6 -14.47 -0.47 4.42
N LEU A 7 -13.59 0.47 4.76
CA LEU A 7 -13.61 1.84 4.28
C LEU A 7 -12.33 2.16 3.51
N ASP A 8 -12.49 2.65 2.29
CA ASP A 8 -11.40 3.33 1.60
C ASP A 8 -11.17 4.71 2.21
N ILE A 9 -9.96 5.24 2.05
CA ILE A 9 -9.56 6.51 2.67
C ILE A 9 -9.84 7.68 1.72
N ASP A 10 -9.15 7.71 0.59
CA ASP A 10 -9.14 8.86 -0.30
C ASP A 10 -10.41 8.91 -1.17
N GLY A 11 -11.20 9.97 -0.99
CA GLY A 11 -12.50 10.13 -1.69
C GLY A 11 -13.66 9.33 -1.08
N THR A 12 -13.45 8.64 0.05
CA THR A 12 -14.49 7.90 0.79
C THR A 12 -14.55 8.33 2.25
N LEU A 13 -13.54 8.00 3.06
CA LEU A 13 -13.45 8.40 4.46
C LEU A 13 -13.16 9.89 4.61
N LEU A 14 -12.25 10.41 3.79
CA LEU A 14 -11.83 11.80 3.81
C LEU A 14 -12.65 12.64 2.82
N ASN A 15 -13.08 13.81 3.26
CA ASN A 15 -13.73 14.80 2.41
C ASN A 15 -12.73 15.51 1.47
N SER A 16 -13.20 16.49 0.67
CA SER A 16 -12.36 17.29 -0.24
C SER A 16 -11.27 18.10 0.47
N GLU A 17 -11.43 18.39 1.76
CA GLU A 17 -10.44 19.06 2.59
C GLU A 17 -9.46 18.07 3.26
N LYS A 18 -9.52 16.79 2.90
CA LYS A 18 -8.74 15.71 3.50
C LYS A 18 -8.95 15.53 5.01
N LYS A 19 -10.19 15.74 5.48
CA LYS A 19 -10.59 15.62 6.89
C LYS A 19 -11.73 14.61 7.06
N ILE A 20 -11.75 13.97 8.23
CA ILE A 20 -12.88 13.18 8.70
C ILE A 20 -13.91 14.15 9.28
N THR A 21 -15.17 14.08 8.81
CA THR A 21 -16.22 14.91 9.38
C THR A 21 -16.75 14.32 10.69
N ASN A 22 -17.31 15.17 11.56
CA ASN A 22 -17.91 14.70 12.82
C ASN A 22 -19.01 13.66 12.60
N GLU A 23 -19.77 13.76 11.50
CA GLU A 23 -20.82 12.81 11.15
C GLU A 23 -20.24 11.43 10.82
N VAL A 24 -19.18 11.39 10.01
CA VAL A 24 -18.47 10.15 9.66
C VAL A 24 -17.83 9.54 10.92
N PHE A 25 -17.15 10.34 11.73
CA PHE A 25 -16.58 9.87 12.99
C PHE A 25 -17.63 9.24 13.90
N ASN A 26 -18.74 9.94 14.16
CA ASN A 26 -19.81 9.45 15.03
C ASN A 26 -20.44 8.16 14.48
N SER A 27 -20.67 8.07 13.17
CA SER A 27 -21.20 6.86 12.53
C SER A 27 -20.28 5.65 12.69
N ILE A 28 -18.96 5.86 12.58
CA ILE A 28 -17.96 4.81 12.81
C ILE A 28 -17.97 4.36 14.29
N GLN A 29 -18.06 5.30 15.25
CA GLN A 29 -18.13 4.96 16.67
C GLN A 29 -19.44 4.21 17.01
N GLU A 30 -20.56 4.56 16.39
CA GLU A 30 -21.82 3.84 16.56
C GLU A 30 -21.76 2.42 15.98
N ALA A 31 -21.13 2.25 14.81
CA ALA A 31 -20.89 0.95 14.22
C ALA A 31 -20.05 0.04 15.15
N LYS A 32 -18.94 0.59 15.69
CA LYS A 32 -18.09 -0.12 16.68
C LYS A 32 -18.90 -0.51 17.93
N LYS A 33 -19.67 0.41 18.51
CA LYS A 33 -20.54 0.14 19.67
C LYS A 33 -21.58 -0.95 19.40
N SER A 34 -22.03 -1.08 18.15
CA SER A 34 -22.96 -2.13 17.73
C SER A 34 -22.29 -3.48 17.51
N GLY A 35 -20.97 -3.59 17.71
CA GLY A 35 -20.18 -4.79 17.54
C GLY A 35 -19.69 -5.05 16.11
N ALA A 36 -19.82 -4.07 15.19
CA ALA A 36 -19.22 -4.17 13.88
C ALA A 36 -17.69 -3.87 13.96
N LYS A 37 -16.89 -4.63 13.23
CA LYS A 37 -15.49 -4.33 12.97
C LYS A 37 -15.38 -3.28 11.87
N VAL A 38 -14.62 -2.21 12.08
CA VAL A 38 -14.33 -1.21 11.04
C VAL A 38 -12.87 -1.36 10.64
N VAL A 39 -12.62 -1.46 9.33
CA VAL A 39 -11.30 -1.73 8.76
C VAL A 39 -11.02 -0.67 7.69
N LEU A 40 -9.91 0.04 7.81
CA LEU A 40 -9.44 0.90 6.74
C LEU A 40 -8.74 0.04 5.67
N SER A 41 -9.04 0.29 4.39
CA SER A 41 -8.47 -0.44 3.26
C SER A 41 -7.90 0.53 2.23
N THR A 42 -6.57 0.60 2.13
CA THR A 42 -5.88 1.69 1.45
C THR A 42 -4.65 1.22 0.66
N GLY A 43 -4.16 2.08 -0.25
CA GLY A 43 -2.85 1.92 -0.89
C GLY A 43 -1.66 2.29 -0.01
N ARG A 44 -1.90 2.94 1.15
CA ARG A 44 -0.85 3.42 2.06
C ARG A 44 -0.27 2.29 2.92
N PRO A 45 0.99 2.43 3.41
CA PRO A 45 1.53 1.60 4.49
C PRO A 45 0.91 1.95 5.84
N LEU A 46 1.06 1.07 6.84
CA LEU A 46 0.53 1.31 8.18
C LEU A 46 0.98 2.65 8.80
N PRO A 47 2.26 3.06 8.74
CA PRO A 47 2.66 4.36 9.29
C PRO A 47 1.91 5.54 8.67
N GLY A 48 1.62 5.49 7.36
CA GLY A 48 0.84 6.52 6.64
C GLY A 48 -0.64 6.55 6.99
N VAL A 49 -1.15 5.50 7.64
CA VAL A 49 -2.57 5.39 8.07
C VAL A 49 -2.73 5.61 9.57
N THR A 50 -1.68 5.41 10.34
CA THR A 50 -1.71 5.49 11.82
C THR A 50 -2.41 6.75 12.35
N PRO A 51 -2.17 7.97 11.83
CA PRO A 51 -2.87 9.15 12.33
C PRO A 51 -4.40 9.07 12.20
N LEU A 52 -4.90 8.46 11.11
CA LEU A 52 -6.34 8.28 10.89
C LEU A 52 -6.91 7.17 11.78
N LEU A 53 -6.14 6.10 12.00
CA LEU A 53 -6.53 5.03 12.92
C LEU A 53 -6.65 5.56 14.35
N ASP A 54 -5.71 6.40 14.78
CA ASP A 54 -5.73 7.05 16.09
C ASP A 54 -6.92 8.01 16.23
N GLU A 55 -7.16 8.86 15.23
CA GLU A 55 -8.30 9.77 15.20
C GLU A 55 -9.65 9.03 15.30
N LEU A 56 -9.76 7.86 14.65
CA LEU A 56 -10.96 7.03 14.65
C LEU A 56 -11.06 6.06 15.83
N ASN A 57 -10.09 6.03 16.74
CA ASN A 57 -9.98 5.03 17.81
C ASN A 57 -10.02 3.59 17.26
N LEU A 58 -9.28 3.33 16.18
CA LEU A 58 -9.13 2.03 15.51
C LEU A 58 -7.73 1.45 15.76
N ASN A 59 -7.22 1.54 17.01
CA ASN A 59 -5.87 1.15 17.40
C ASN A 59 -5.83 0.24 18.64
N ASP A 60 -6.95 -0.37 18.99
CA ASP A 60 -7.07 -1.36 20.07
C ASP A 60 -6.72 -2.78 19.60
N ASP A 61 -6.65 -3.71 20.56
CA ASP A 61 -6.49 -5.13 20.27
C ASP A 61 -7.67 -5.63 19.41
N GLY A 62 -7.36 -6.30 18.31
CA GLY A 62 -8.35 -6.79 17.36
C GLY A 62 -8.92 -5.71 16.42
N ASP A 63 -8.28 -4.55 16.29
CA ASP A 63 -8.47 -3.64 15.18
C ASP A 63 -7.47 -3.96 14.05
N TYR A 64 -7.93 -3.89 12.81
CA TYR A 64 -7.19 -4.35 11.64
C TYR A 64 -7.14 -3.28 10.56
N VAL A 65 -6.13 -3.38 9.69
CA VAL A 65 -5.96 -2.51 8.53
C VAL A 65 -5.53 -3.33 7.32
N ILE A 66 -5.98 -2.93 6.14
CA ILE A 66 -5.55 -3.45 4.85
C ILE A 66 -4.72 -2.37 4.18
N CYS A 67 -3.44 -2.66 3.95
CA CYS A 67 -2.44 -1.77 3.38
C CYS A 67 -2.04 -2.20 1.96
N PHE A 68 -1.35 -1.30 1.23
CA PHE A 68 -0.80 -1.57 -0.11
C PHE A 68 -1.83 -2.18 -1.07
N ASN A 69 -3.05 -1.59 -1.12
CA ASN A 69 -4.14 -2.05 -1.98
C ASN A 69 -4.54 -3.52 -1.78
N GLY A 70 -4.27 -4.09 -0.61
CA GLY A 70 -4.58 -5.48 -0.28
C GLY A 70 -3.37 -6.42 -0.26
N ALA A 71 -2.16 -5.94 -0.52
CA ALA A 71 -0.97 -6.77 -0.39
C ALA A 71 -0.70 -7.17 1.08
N VAL A 72 -1.04 -6.32 2.04
CA VAL A 72 -0.80 -6.58 3.47
C VAL A 72 -2.08 -6.41 4.28
N VAL A 73 -2.40 -7.41 5.11
CA VAL A 73 -3.42 -7.35 6.17
C VAL A 73 -2.71 -7.48 7.50
N GLN A 74 -2.92 -6.52 8.40
CA GLN A 74 -2.26 -6.58 9.70
C GLN A 74 -3.13 -6.05 10.85
N GLU A 75 -2.83 -6.53 12.05
CA GLU A 75 -3.39 -5.99 13.28
C GLU A 75 -2.70 -4.67 13.63
N VAL A 76 -3.49 -3.66 13.94
CA VAL A 76 -2.98 -2.29 14.11
C VAL A 76 -2.03 -2.19 15.31
N LYS A 77 -2.46 -2.64 16.49
CA LYS A 77 -1.72 -2.47 17.74
C LYS A 77 -0.44 -3.29 17.81
N SER A 78 -0.53 -4.57 17.50
CA SER A 78 0.63 -5.48 17.54
C SER A 78 1.53 -5.35 16.31
N LYS A 79 1.03 -4.73 15.24
CA LYS A 79 1.67 -4.68 13.91
C LYS A 79 1.88 -6.06 13.28
N LYS A 80 1.21 -7.10 13.81
CA LYS A 80 1.33 -8.47 13.30
C LYS A 80 0.69 -8.55 11.91
N ILE A 81 1.47 -9.02 10.94
CA ILE A 81 0.97 -9.34 9.60
C ILE A 81 0.17 -10.63 9.67
N LEU A 82 -1.08 -10.60 9.22
CA LEU A 82 -2.02 -11.71 9.20
C LEU A 82 -2.09 -12.38 7.82
N SER A 83 -1.92 -11.60 6.78
CA SER A 83 -1.85 -12.06 5.41
C SER A 83 -0.97 -11.11 4.60
N ASN A 84 -0.17 -11.67 3.71
CA ASN A 84 0.70 -10.93 2.82
C ASN A 84 0.69 -11.59 1.44
N ILE A 85 0.54 -10.78 0.40
CA ILE A 85 0.63 -11.18 -1.01
C ILE A 85 1.79 -10.39 -1.61
N GLU A 86 2.97 -10.98 -1.51
CA GLU A 86 4.24 -10.35 -1.87
C GLU A 86 4.53 -10.44 -3.37
N MET A 87 5.42 -9.58 -3.80
CA MET A 87 6.25 -9.76 -4.99
C MET A 87 7.56 -10.43 -4.57
N CYS A 88 8.40 -10.80 -5.52
CA CYS A 88 9.69 -11.47 -5.25
C CYS A 88 10.86 -10.69 -5.85
N HIS A 89 12.07 -11.16 -5.57
CA HIS A 89 13.30 -10.56 -6.13
C HIS A 89 13.31 -10.55 -7.66
N ASP A 90 12.82 -11.59 -8.32
CA ASP A 90 12.74 -11.62 -9.79
C ASP A 90 11.81 -10.53 -10.34
N ASP A 91 10.74 -10.17 -9.60
CA ASP A 91 9.86 -9.07 -9.97
C ASP A 91 10.59 -7.73 -9.86
N PHE A 92 11.41 -7.56 -8.81
CA PHE A 92 12.25 -6.37 -8.66
C PHE A 92 13.25 -6.26 -9.82
N VAL A 93 13.98 -7.32 -10.13
CA VAL A 93 14.98 -7.32 -11.23
C VAL A 93 14.32 -6.93 -12.55
N LEU A 94 13.14 -7.47 -12.84
CA LEU A 94 12.42 -7.17 -14.07
C LEU A 94 11.98 -5.70 -14.14
N ILE A 95 11.38 -5.19 -13.06
CA ILE A 95 10.86 -3.81 -13.03
C ILE A 95 12.02 -2.79 -12.96
N ASN A 96 13.10 -3.11 -12.25
CA ASN A 96 14.31 -2.29 -12.20
C ASN A 96 15.00 -2.18 -13.57
N ASN A 97 15.05 -3.29 -14.33
CA ASN A 97 15.57 -3.26 -15.69
C ASN A 97 14.68 -2.39 -16.61
N LEU A 98 13.35 -2.52 -16.51
CA LEU A 98 12.43 -1.65 -17.24
C LEU A 98 12.65 -0.18 -16.89
N ALA A 99 12.86 0.16 -15.62
CA ALA A 99 13.16 1.51 -15.18
C ALA A 99 14.49 2.02 -15.78
N LYS A 100 15.55 1.21 -15.75
CA LYS A 100 16.86 1.54 -16.33
C LYS A 100 16.81 1.78 -17.83
N GLU A 101 16.10 0.93 -18.57
CA GLU A 101 15.90 1.06 -20.02
C GLU A 101 15.21 2.38 -20.40
N ASN A 102 14.35 2.90 -19.52
CA ASN A 102 13.64 4.16 -19.71
C ASN A 102 14.29 5.36 -18.97
N ASN A 103 15.49 5.19 -18.39
CA ASN A 103 16.18 6.22 -17.62
C ASN A 103 15.30 6.86 -16.53
N THR A 104 14.58 6.02 -15.80
CA THR A 104 13.73 6.37 -14.64
C THR A 104 14.26 5.73 -13.37
N HIS A 105 13.66 6.07 -12.24
CA HIS A 105 14.06 5.57 -10.92
C HIS A 105 13.08 4.52 -10.41
N VAL A 106 13.53 3.69 -9.47
CA VAL A 106 12.70 2.70 -8.82
C VAL A 106 12.81 2.81 -7.31
N HIS A 107 11.75 2.51 -6.59
CA HIS A 107 11.79 2.18 -5.18
C HIS A 107 10.86 1.01 -4.85
N ILE A 108 11.22 0.30 -3.78
CA ILE A 108 10.49 -0.84 -3.24
C ILE A 108 9.79 -0.39 -1.96
N ASN A 109 8.49 -0.62 -1.87
CA ASN A 109 7.76 -0.44 -0.62
C ASN A 109 7.79 -1.74 0.17
N THR A 110 8.32 -1.67 1.38
CA THR A 110 8.20 -2.72 2.40
C THR A 110 7.17 -2.31 3.46
N PRO A 111 6.80 -3.15 4.41
CA PRO A 111 5.89 -2.75 5.48
C PRO A 111 6.38 -1.55 6.31
N THR A 112 7.68 -1.30 6.35
CA THR A 112 8.31 -0.31 7.23
C THR A 112 9.17 0.73 6.55
N ASN A 113 9.68 0.47 5.32
CA ASN A 113 10.66 1.32 4.65
C ASN A 113 10.37 1.46 3.16
N LEU A 114 10.96 2.49 2.53
CA LEU A 114 11.23 2.53 1.10
C LEU A 114 12.68 2.12 0.87
N ILE A 115 12.90 1.10 0.06
CA ILE A 115 14.26 0.70 -0.35
C ILE A 115 14.52 1.24 -1.75
N ILE A 116 15.68 1.85 -1.94
CA ILE A 116 16.17 2.33 -3.24
C ILE A 116 17.47 1.63 -3.60
N PRO A 117 17.65 1.22 -4.88
CA PRO A 117 18.92 0.64 -5.35
C PRO A 117 19.99 1.69 -5.68
N GLU A 118 19.76 2.94 -5.32
CA GLU A 118 20.58 4.10 -5.63
C GLU A 118 21.14 4.74 -4.35
N GLU A 119 22.26 5.46 -4.45
CA GLU A 119 22.84 6.15 -3.29
C GLU A 119 22.00 7.34 -2.84
N THR A 120 21.32 8.01 -3.79
CA THR A 120 20.58 9.24 -3.51
C THR A 120 19.12 9.08 -3.93
N PRO A 121 18.17 9.35 -3.04
CA PRO A 121 16.76 9.23 -3.36
C PRO A 121 16.30 10.30 -4.36
N ASN A 122 15.45 9.92 -5.29
CA ASN A 122 14.71 10.84 -6.17
C ASN A 122 13.74 11.70 -5.34
N LYS A 123 13.45 12.92 -5.79
CA LYS A 123 12.51 13.84 -5.11
C LYS A 123 11.12 13.23 -4.87
N TYR A 124 10.66 12.35 -5.75
CA TYR A 124 9.37 11.68 -5.63
C TYR A 124 9.41 10.52 -4.62
N THR A 125 10.56 9.84 -4.47
CA THR A 125 10.77 8.92 -3.34
C THR A 125 10.72 9.66 -2.00
N ILE A 126 11.35 10.83 -1.91
CA ILE A 126 11.30 11.68 -0.71
C ILE A 126 9.87 12.12 -0.42
N HIS A 127 9.10 12.46 -1.47
CA HIS A 127 7.69 12.83 -1.34
C HIS A 127 6.85 11.67 -0.78
N GLU A 128 6.99 10.46 -1.35
CA GLU A 128 6.27 9.25 -0.89
C GLU A 128 6.64 8.91 0.56
N ALA A 129 7.93 8.95 0.91
CA ALA A 129 8.42 8.71 2.26
C ALA A 129 7.85 9.71 3.28
N THR A 130 7.84 10.99 2.92
CA THR A 130 7.30 12.06 3.76
C THR A 130 5.79 11.91 3.96
N LEU A 131 5.05 11.63 2.86
CA LEU A 131 3.59 11.45 2.90
C LEU A 131 3.18 10.30 3.82
N ASN A 132 3.96 9.23 3.83
CA ASN A 132 3.66 8.00 4.56
C ASN A 132 4.41 7.89 5.90
N ASN A 133 5.24 8.88 6.25
CA ASN A 133 6.06 8.87 7.47
C ASN A 133 6.88 7.58 7.63
N ILE A 134 7.62 7.22 6.57
CA ILE A 134 8.49 6.04 6.51
C ILE A 134 9.90 6.44 6.08
N ASP A 135 10.89 5.66 6.52
CA ASP A 135 12.29 5.90 6.21
C ASP A 135 12.68 5.40 4.81
N ILE A 136 13.68 6.05 4.22
CA ILE A 136 14.31 5.61 2.97
C ILE A 136 15.62 4.89 3.33
N VAL A 137 15.79 3.69 2.77
CA VAL A 137 17.00 2.88 2.92
C VAL A 137 17.64 2.72 1.56
N SER A 138 18.87 3.19 1.41
CA SER A 138 19.70 2.89 0.23
C SER A 138 20.34 1.51 0.41
N MET A 139 20.28 0.67 -0.62
CA MET A 139 20.80 -0.68 -0.61
C MET A 139 21.38 -1.00 -2.00
N ASN A 140 22.56 -1.66 -2.05
CA ASN A 140 23.06 -2.08 -3.35
C ASN A 140 22.13 -3.12 -3.99
N GLU A 141 22.00 -3.12 -5.31
CA GLU A 141 21.11 -4.07 -6.01
C GLU A 141 21.42 -5.54 -5.69
N GLU A 142 22.69 -5.89 -5.50
CA GLU A 142 23.16 -7.24 -5.16
C GLU A 142 22.74 -7.68 -3.74
N ASP A 143 22.40 -6.74 -2.87
CA ASP A 143 21.95 -6.99 -1.49
C ASP A 143 20.42 -7.10 -1.42
N ILE A 144 19.69 -6.67 -2.46
CA ILE A 144 18.23 -6.79 -2.56
C ILE A 144 17.89 -8.23 -2.95
N ASN A 145 17.22 -8.97 -2.06
CA ASN A 145 16.94 -10.40 -2.21
C ASN A 145 15.58 -10.77 -1.57
N ASP A 146 15.20 -12.05 -1.63
CA ASP A 146 13.91 -12.55 -1.13
C ASP A 146 13.76 -12.55 0.41
N ASP A 147 14.78 -12.14 1.18
CA ASP A 147 14.62 -11.87 2.62
C ASP A 147 13.86 -10.55 2.87
N ILE A 148 13.68 -9.74 1.83
CA ILE A 148 12.94 -8.48 1.87
C ILE A 148 11.48 -8.75 1.50
N THR A 149 10.55 -8.21 2.29
CA THR A 149 9.13 -8.24 1.97
C THR A 149 8.78 -7.15 0.95
N PHE A 150 8.52 -7.54 -0.30
CA PHE A 150 8.14 -6.64 -1.37
C PHE A 150 6.61 -6.45 -1.40
N CYS A 151 6.10 -5.37 -0.81
CA CYS A 151 4.66 -5.08 -0.82
C CYS A 151 4.19 -4.52 -2.18
N LYS A 152 4.97 -3.61 -2.75
CA LYS A 152 4.83 -3.08 -4.10
C LYS A 152 6.18 -2.54 -4.60
N ILE A 153 6.36 -2.46 -5.91
CA ILE A 153 7.52 -1.84 -6.55
C ILE A 153 7.00 -0.68 -7.40
N MET A 154 7.69 0.46 -7.37
CA MET A 154 7.25 1.66 -8.08
C MET A 154 8.35 2.16 -9.01
N ILE A 155 7.99 2.45 -10.25
CA ILE A 155 8.78 3.29 -11.14
C ILE A 155 8.33 4.73 -10.91
N ILE A 156 9.28 5.63 -10.72
CA ILE A 156 9.04 7.02 -10.35
C ILE A 156 9.89 7.96 -11.17
N ASP A 157 9.27 8.99 -11.72
CA ASP A 157 9.99 10.10 -12.41
C ASP A 157 9.02 11.22 -12.77
N GLU A 158 9.47 12.15 -13.62
CA GLU A 158 8.62 13.17 -14.19
C GLU A 158 7.44 12.56 -14.97
N PRO A 159 6.27 13.20 -14.96
CA PRO A 159 5.06 12.65 -15.58
C PRO A 159 5.25 12.23 -17.04
N GLU A 160 5.99 13.02 -17.82
CA GLU A 160 6.24 12.78 -19.24
C GLU A 160 7.04 11.51 -19.47
N LYS A 161 8.06 11.25 -18.63
CA LYS A 161 8.84 10.01 -18.70
C LYS A 161 8.00 8.78 -18.34
N LEU A 162 7.10 8.89 -17.37
CA LEU A 162 6.24 7.77 -17.00
C LEU A 162 5.18 7.46 -18.08
N GLU A 163 4.77 8.44 -18.92
CA GLU A 163 3.98 8.15 -20.13
C GLU A 163 4.79 7.27 -21.10
N GLU A 164 6.06 7.63 -21.36
CA GLU A 164 6.95 6.83 -22.20
C GLU A 164 7.15 5.41 -21.67
N VAL A 165 7.33 5.26 -20.32
CA VAL A 165 7.40 3.95 -19.69
C VAL A 165 6.13 3.15 -19.95
N LEU A 166 4.94 3.75 -19.76
CA LEU A 166 3.65 3.09 -19.97
C LEU A 166 3.48 2.57 -21.40
N GLU A 167 3.93 3.35 -22.40
CA GLU A 167 3.91 2.93 -23.82
C GLU A 167 4.86 1.76 -24.09
N ASN A 168 5.95 1.65 -23.33
CA ASN A 168 6.99 0.65 -23.49
C ASN A 168 6.79 -0.62 -22.62
N ILE A 169 5.80 -0.64 -21.71
CA ILE A 169 5.53 -1.82 -20.89
C ILE A 169 5.12 -3.02 -21.78
N PRO A 170 5.83 -4.14 -21.70
CA PRO A 170 5.42 -5.37 -22.35
C PRO A 170 4.01 -5.78 -21.93
N LYS A 171 3.16 -6.17 -22.90
CA LYS A 171 1.74 -6.45 -22.64
C LYS A 171 1.51 -7.59 -21.64
N ASP A 172 2.39 -8.58 -21.63
CA ASP A 172 2.36 -9.73 -20.71
C ASP A 172 2.56 -9.30 -19.24
N LEU A 173 3.18 -8.15 -18.96
CA LEU A 173 3.29 -7.64 -17.59
C LEU A 173 1.95 -7.23 -17.00
N PHE A 174 0.97 -6.81 -17.81
CA PHE A 174 -0.40 -6.54 -17.36
C PHE A 174 -1.17 -7.83 -16.97
N ASP A 175 -0.71 -8.99 -17.44
CA ASP A 175 -1.24 -10.27 -17.00
C ASP A 175 -0.61 -10.72 -15.68
N LYS A 176 0.65 -10.35 -15.45
CA LYS A 176 1.43 -10.73 -14.26
C LYS A 176 1.20 -9.78 -13.08
N TYR A 177 1.01 -8.48 -13.34
CA TYR A 177 0.89 -7.45 -12.31
C TYR A 177 -0.41 -6.66 -12.42
N THR A 178 -0.84 -6.10 -11.29
CA THR A 178 -1.73 -4.95 -11.27
C THR A 178 -0.85 -3.70 -11.39
N ILE A 179 -0.97 -2.99 -12.52
CA ILE A 179 -0.19 -1.78 -12.79
C ILE A 179 -1.11 -0.57 -12.67
N VAL A 180 -0.76 0.36 -11.79
CA VAL A 180 -1.61 1.53 -11.47
C VAL A 180 -0.79 2.80 -11.52
N ARG A 181 -1.31 3.83 -12.20
CA ARG A 181 -0.79 5.18 -12.10
C ARG A 181 -1.53 5.93 -10.99
N SER A 182 -0.98 5.89 -9.76
CA SER A 182 -1.64 6.47 -8.57
C SER A 182 -1.44 7.98 -8.45
N ALA A 183 -0.38 8.52 -9.06
CA ALA A 183 -0.12 9.95 -9.23
C ALA A 183 0.59 10.19 -10.57
N PRO A 184 0.65 11.42 -11.06
CA PRO A 184 1.33 11.72 -12.34
C PRO A 184 2.78 11.22 -12.40
N PHE A 185 3.46 11.10 -11.26
CA PHE A 185 4.86 10.73 -11.07
C PHE A 185 5.06 9.37 -10.38
N PHE A 186 3.99 8.57 -10.23
CA PHE A 186 4.01 7.23 -9.61
C PHE A 186 3.39 6.18 -10.51
N LEU A 187 4.16 5.16 -10.87
CA LEU A 187 3.71 3.97 -11.56
C LEU A 187 3.95 2.76 -10.67
N GLU A 188 2.89 2.21 -10.12
CA GLU A 188 2.91 1.14 -9.13
C GLU A 188 2.73 -0.22 -9.78
N PHE A 189 3.56 -1.18 -9.37
CA PHE A 189 3.44 -2.59 -9.69
C PHE A 189 3.12 -3.36 -8.42
N LEU A 190 2.02 -4.11 -8.45
CA LEU A 190 1.58 -4.96 -7.34
C LEU A 190 1.38 -6.39 -7.85
N ASN A 191 1.50 -7.36 -6.97
CA ASN A 191 1.12 -8.73 -7.30
C ASN A 191 -0.34 -8.74 -7.80
N LYS A 192 -0.59 -9.46 -8.89
CA LYS A 192 -1.92 -9.52 -9.54
C LYS A 192 -3.04 -9.95 -8.61
N ASN A 193 -2.72 -10.79 -7.62
CA ASN A 193 -3.66 -11.32 -6.65
C ASN A 193 -3.90 -10.36 -5.46
N ALA A 194 -3.07 -9.31 -5.32
CA ALA A 194 -3.23 -8.31 -4.27
C ALA A 194 -4.35 -7.34 -4.66
N ASN A 195 -5.49 -7.44 -3.99
CA ASN A 195 -6.58 -6.48 -4.10
C ASN A 195 -7.37 -6.42 -2.78
N LYS A 196 -8.11 -5.33 -2.60
CA LYS A 196 -8.85 -5.06 -1.36
C LYS A 196 -9.89 -6.15 -1.03
N GLY A 197 -10.49 -6.79 -2.05
CA GLY A 197 -11.47 -7.86 -1.89
C GLY A 197 -10.83 -9.13 -1.34
N THR A 198 -9.76 -9.63 -1.98
CA THR A 198 -9.04 -10.82 -1.49
C THR A 198 -8.43 -10.62 -0.11
N ALA A 199 -7.94 -9.41 0.18
CA ALA A 199 -7.44 -9.06 1.51
C ALA A 199 -8.53 -9.09 2.57
N LEU A 200 -9.74 -8.61 2.25
CA LEU A 200 -10.88 -8.65 3.14
C LEU A 200 -11.33 -10.09 3.41
N GLU A 201 -11.37 -10.95 2.38
CA GLU A 201 -11.62 -12.39 2.54
C GLU A 201 -10.58 -13.06 3.45
N ALA A 202 -9.29 -12.76 3.23
CA ALA A 202 -8.21 -13.29 4.06
C ALA A 202 -8.35 -12.85 5.53
N LEU A 203 -8.70 -11.58 5.77
CA LEU A 203 -8.98 -11.07 7.11
C LEU A 203 -10.14 -11.82 7.74
N CYS A 204 -11.29 -11.91 7.06
CA CYS A 204 -12.49 -12.57 7.57
C CYS A 204 -12.20 -14.04 7.94
N ASN A 205 -11.45 -14.76 7.10
CA ASN A 205 -11.04 -16.13 7.36
C ASN A 205 -10.15 -16.22 8.61
N THR A 206 -9.19 -15.30 8.77
CA THR A 206 -8.25 -15.29 9.90
C THR A 206 -8.95 -15.03 11.24
N ILE A 207 -9.95 -14.14 11.25
CA ILE A 207 -10.70 -13.80 12.48
C ILE A 207 -11.97 -14.61 12.66
N ASN A 208 -12.18 -15.67 11.85
CA ASN A 208 -13.37 -16.54 11.88
C ASN A 208 -14.69 -15.77 11.73
N MET A 209 -14.71 -14.76 10.86
CA MET A 209 -15.91 -13.98 10.56
C MET A 209 -16.48 -14.42 9.22
N PRO A 210 -17.76 -14.79 9.12
CA PRO A 210 -18.36 -15.10 7.82
C PRO A 210 -18.46 -13.84 6.96
N LEU A 211 -18.20 -13.99 5.67
CA LEU A 211 -18.44 -12.97 4.65
C LEU A 211 -19.92 -12.71 4.43
#